data_1ba15283de3724e8eb5aa09f7f231073
#
_entry.id   1ba15283de3724e8eb5aa09f7f231073
#
_cell.length_a   1.000
_cell.length_b   1.000
_cell.length_c   1.000
_cell.angle_alpha   90.00
_cell.angle_beta   90.00
_cell.angle_gamma   90.00
#
_symmetry.space_group_name_H-M   'P 1'
#
loop_
_entity.id
_entity.type
_entity.pdbx_description
1 polymer ?
#
loop_
_entity_poly.entity_id
_entity_poly.type
_entity_poly.pdbx_seq_one_letter_code
_entity_poly.pdbx_strand_id
1 'polypeptide(L)'
;MTTFSDPPKASFRPSMLLSDTRYRSITFQVIALALLVTAIWYLGSNLAANLRAAGLNISFQFLGNPAGYDINQTLIPYTSQSSNLQAAWVGIINTLLVSFLACVTATIFGVIAGVLRLSNNWLVRKLMAGYVEIFRNIPVLIWILIIYTIMTA
;
A
#
# COMPACT_ATOMS: atom_id res chain seq x y z
N MET A 1 -18.81 42.80 42.85
CA MET A 1 -18.89 41.43 42.31
C MET A 1 -19.58 41.53 40.96
N THR A 2 -18.80 41.56 39.88
CA THR A 2 -19.34 41.59 38.52
C THR A 2 -19.52 40.11 38.07
N THR A 3 -20.75 39.67 37.99
CA THR A 3 -21.10 38.37 37.42
C THR A 3 -20.82 38.39 35.91
N PHE A 4 -19.75 37.74 35.48
CA PHE A 4 -19.56 37.41 34.06
C PHE A 4 -20.67 36.47 33.65
N SER A 5 -21.70 36.98 32.96
CA SER A 5 -22.68 36.11 32.28
C SER A 5 -22.03 35.51 31.05
N ASP A 6 -21.96 34.18 30.99
CA ASP A 6 -21.54 33.48 29.80
C ASP A 6 -22.35 33.96 28.57
N PRO A 7 -21.70 34.22 27.42
CA PRO A 7 -22.42 34.62 26.22
C PRO A 7 -23.41 33.51 25.82
N PRO A 8 -24.61 33.85 25.35
CA PRO A 8 -25.63 32.87 24.99
C PRO A 8 -25.08 31.93 23.92
N LYS A 9 -25.18 30.62 24.15
CA LYS A 9 -24.79 29.59 23.18
C LYS A 9 -25.56 29.85 21.90
N ALA A 10 -24.89 30.27 20.84
CA ALA A 10 -25.49 30.55 19.55
C ALA A 10 -26.20 29.29 19.05
N SER A 11 -27.50 29.41 18.76
CA SER A 11 -28.32 28.36 18.20
C SER A 11 -27.76 27.96 16.83
N PHE A 12 -27.60 26.67 16.57
CA PHE A 12 -27.15 26.14 15.30
C PHE A 12 -28.06 26.62 14.15
N ARG A 13 -27.46 27.29 13.15
CA ARG A 13 -28.16 27.68 11.92
C ARG A 13 -27.48 26.97 10.74
N PRO A 14 -28.24 26.42 9.77
CA PRO A 14 -27.66 25.71 8.61
C PRO A 14 -26.64 26.52 7.82
N SER A 15 -26.77 27.85 7.79
CA SER A 15 -25.83 28.75 7.16
C SER A 15 -24.42 28.72 7.80
N MET A 16 -24.30 28.31 9.06
CA MET A 16 -23.01 28.16 9.75
C MET A 16 -22.15 27.06 9.18
N LEU A 17 -22.71 26.05 8.50
CA LEU A 17 -21.99 24.98 7.84
C LEU A 17 -21.05 25.47 6.75
N LEU A 18 -21.35 26.61 6.12
CA LEU A 18 -20.55 27.21 5.05
C LEU A 18 -19.79 28.46 5.51
N SER A 19 -20.33 29.22 6.48
CA SER A 19 -19.78 30.53 6.88
C SER A 19 -18.82 30.42 8.07
N ASP A 20 -19.00 29.45 8.97
CA ASP A 20 -18.13 29.26 10.14
C ASP A 20 -16.94 28.36 9.80
N THR A 21 -15.71 28.84 9.99
CA THR A 21 -14.47 28.11 9.71
C THR A 21 -14.40 26.77 10.44
N ARG A 22 -15.03 26.64 11.59
CA ARG A 22 -15.05 25.45 12.42
C ARG A 22 -15.87 24.33 11.78
N TYR A 23 -17.04 24.65 11.23
CA TYR A 23 -17.95 23.70 10.61
C TYR A 23 -17.64 23.49 9.13
N ARG A 24 -17.13 24.51 8.44
CA ARG A 24 -16.81 24.46 7.02
C ARG A 24 -15.85 23.35 6.65
N SER A 25 -14.77 23.16 7.42
CA SER A 25 -13.79 22.06 7.17
C SER A 25 -14.45 20.69 7.26
N ILE A 26 -15.27 20.45 8.29
CA ILE A 26 -16.00 19.19 8.47
C ILE A 26 -17.01 18.99 7.34
N THR A 27 -17.73 20.04 6.97
CA THR A 27 -18.72 19.99 5.88
C THR A 27 -18.08 19.59 4.56
N PHE A 28 -16.94 20.22 4.19
CA PHE A 28 -16.21 19.83 2.97
C PHE A 28 -15.67 18.40 3.03
N GLN A 29 -15.18 17.93 4.17
CA GLN A 29 -14.73 16.56 4.34
C GLN A 29 -15.86 15.55 4.17
N VAL A 30 -17.04 15.84 4.76
CA VAL A 30 -18.22 14.97 4.64
C VAL A 30 -18.71 14.95 3.18
N ILE A 31 -18.76 16.09 2.52
CA ILE A 31 -19.14 16.16 1.09
C ILE A 31 -18.13 15.39 0.22
N ALA A 32 -16.84 15.61 0.42
CA ALA A 32 -15.80 14.89 -0.33
C ALA A 32 -15.87 13.37 -0.10
N LEU A 33 -16.10 12.95 1.15
CA LEU A 33 -16.29 11.53 1.47
C LEU A 33 -17.54 10.96 0.82
N ALA A 34 -18.67 11.68 0.87
CA ALA A 34 -19.92 11.27 0.24
C ALA A 34 -19.76 11.14 -1.29
N LEU A 35 -19.09 12.08 -1.94
CA LEU A 35 -18.78 12.01 -3.38
C LEU A 35 -17.87 10.82 -3.70
N LEU A 36 -16.84 10.57 -2.88
CA LEU A 36 -15.95 9.43 -3.06
C LEU A 36 -16.72 8.10 -2.94
N VAL A 37 -17.53 7.94 -1.90
CA VAL A 37 -18.34 6.72 -1.69
C VAL A 37 -19.32 6.53 -2.83
N THR A 38 -20.00 7.60 -3.29
CA THR A 38 -20.92 7.56 -4.43
C THR A 38 -20.19 7.16 -5.72
N ALA A 39 -19.00 7.71 -5.96
CA ALA A 39 -18.19 7.36 -7.12
C ALA A 39 -17.77 5.87 -7.10
N ILE A 40 -17.30 5.38 -5.95
CA ILE A 40 -16.94 3.96 -5.78
C ILE A 40 -18.18 3.06 -5.99
N TRP A 41 -19.30 3.44 -5.42
CA TRP A 41 -20.55 2.71 -5.60
C TRP A 41 -20.96 2.66 -7.07
N TYR A 42 -20.93 3.81 -7.77
CA TYR A 42 -21.26 3.92 -9.17
C TYR A 42 -20.35 3.06 -10.05
N LEU A 43 -19.02 3.15 -9.83
CA LEU A 43 -18.05 2.33 -10.57
C LEU A 43 -18.25 0.83 -10.29
N GLY A 44 -18.46 0.45 -9.04
CA GLY A 44 -18.71 -0.94 -8.66
C GLY A 44 -20.00 -1.50 -9.27
N SER A 45 -21.08 -0.72 -9.28
CA SER A 45 -22.34 -1.14 -9.88
C SER A 45 -22.23 -1.29 -11.39
N ASN A 46 -21.55 -0.36 -12.08
CA ASN A 46 -21.28 -0.46 -13.52
C ASN A 46 -20.39 -1.66 -13.85
N LEU A 47 -19.34 -1.90 -13.05
CA LEU A 47 -18.50 -3.09 -13.21
C LEU A 47 -19.34 -4.37 -13.10
N ALA A 48 -20.16 -4.49 -12.05
CA ALA A 48 -21.02 -5.65 -11.85
C ALA A 48 -22.03 -5.84 -13.01
N ALA A 49 -22.61 -4.76 -13.52
CA ALA A 49 -23.52 -4.80 -14.66
C ALA A 49 -22.80 -5.26 -15.94
N ASN A 50 -21.62 -4.69 -16.24
CA ASN A 50 -20.85 -5.03 -17.42
C ASN A 50 -20.32 -6.47 -17.37
N LEU A 51 -19.89 -6.97 -16.21
CA LEU A 51 -19.49 -8.36 -16.04
C LEU A 51 -20.66 -9.32 -16.32
N ARG A 52 -21.84 -9.03 -15.78
CA ARG A 52 -23.03 -9.84 -16.06
C ARG A 52 -23.42 -9.80 -17.55
N ALA A 53 -23.34 -8.65 -18.18
CA ALA A 53 -23.59 -8.51 -19.61
C ALA A 53 -22.59 -9.30 -20.47
N ALA A 54 -21.35 -9.42 -20.01
CA ALA A 54 -20.32 -10.25 -20.63
C ALA A 54 -20.43 -11.74 -20.29
N GLY A 55 -21.49 -12.17 -19.56
CA GLY A 55 -21.68 -13.56 -19.14
C GLY A 55 -20.78 -13.98 -17.96
N LEU A 56 -20.06 -13.03 -17.35
CA LEU A 56 -19.18 -13.26 -16.20
C LEU A 56 -19.93 -13.00 -14.91
N ASN A 57 -20.12 -14.03 -14.10
CA ASN A 57 -20.70 -13.89 -12.77
C ASN A 57 -19.60 -13.62 -11.73
N ILE A 58 -19.78 -12.60 -10.90
CA ILE A 58 -18.94 -12.39 -9.72
C ILE A 58 -19.27 -13.52 -8.73
N SER A 59 -18.40 -14.50 -8.65
CA SER A 59 -18.56 -15.67 -7.78
C SER A 59 -17.22 -16.00 -7.16
N PHE A 60 -17.21 -16.44 -5.92
CA PHE A 60 -16.03 -16.94 -5.23
C PHE A 60 -15.83 -18.45 -5.40
N GLN A 61 -16.67 -19.10 -6.20
CA GLN A 61 -16.55 -20.57 -6.43
C GLN A 61 -15.21 -20.95 -7.05
N PHE A 62 -14.60 -20.06 -7.88
CA PHE A 62 -13.28 -20.32 -8.46
C PHE A 62 -12.20 -20.55 -7.40
N LEU A 63 -12.36 -20.05 -6.18
CA LEU A 63 -11.39 -20.27 -5.10
C LEU A 63 -11.25 -21.75 -4.71
N GLY A 64 -12.29 -22.54 -4.89
CA GLY A 64 -12.26 -23.98 -4.65
C GLY A 64 -11.71 -24.80 -5.82
N ASN A 65 -11.60 -24.22 -7.02
CA ASN A 65 -11.13 -24.92 -8.19
C ASN A 65 -9.60 -25.12 -8.14
N PRO A 66 -9.05 -26.17 -8.79
CA PRO A 66 -7.61 -26.36 -8.93
C PRO A 66 -6.96 -25.15 -9.60
N ALA A 67 -5.80 -24.75 -9.10
CA ALA A 67 -5.08 -23.58 -9.62
C ALA A 67 -4.51 -23.83 -11.03
N GLY A 68 -4.08 -25.05 -11.33
CA GLY A 68 -3.61 -25.46 -12.64
C GLY A 68 -2.19 -24.95 -12.98
N TYR A 69 -1.47 -24.35 -12.04
CA TYR A 69 -0.08 -23.90 -12.21
C TYR A 69 0.76 -24.24 -10.98
N ASP A 70 2.06 -24.38 -11.18
CA ASP A 70 3.00 -24.67 -10.11
C ASP A 70 3.64 -23.39 -9.56
N ILE A 71 3.95 -23.41 -8.28
CA ILE A 71 4.70 -22.36 -7.59
C ILE A 71 6.00 -23.00 -7.10
N ASN A 72 7.14 -22.55 -7.62
CA ASN A 72 8.44 -23.16 -7.34
C ASN A 72 8.90 -23.04 -5.89
N GLN A 73 8.50 -21.98 -5.20
CA GLN A 73 8.89 -21.74 -3.81
C GLN A 73 7.65 -21.68 -2.94
N THR A 74 7.47 -22.71 -2.11
CA THR A 74 6.32 -22.84 -1.23
C THR A 74 6.79 -23.16 0.19
N LEU A 75 6.26 -22.40 1.17
CA LEU A 75 6.46 -22.65 2.59
C LEU A 75 5.44 -23.61 3.18
N ILE A 76 4.33 -23.79 2.46
CA ILE A 76 3.26 -24.75 2.79
C ILE A 76 3.09 -25.73 1.63
N PRO A 77 2.63 -26.95 1.88
CA PRO A 77 2.40 -27.93 0.83
C PRO A 77 1.48 -27.38 -0.26
N TYR A 78 1.94 -27.41 -1.50
CA TYR A 78 1.20 -26.91 -2.66
C TYR A 78 1.54 -27.74 -3.91
N THR A 79 0.54 -27.99 -4.73
CA THR A 79 0.66 -28.61 -6.05
C THR A 79 -0.27 -27.90 -7.03
N SER A 80 -0.11 -28.11 -8.33
CA SER A 80 -1.00 -27.57 -9.35
C SER A 80 -2.46 -28.02 -9.19
N GLN A 81 -2.72 -29.10 -8.45
CA GLN A 81 -4.06 -29.57 -8.11
C GLN A 81 -4.65 -28.90 -6.85
N SER A 82 -3.85 -28.14 -6.14
CA SER A 82 -4.32 -27.36 -4.98
C SER A 82 -5.27 -26.26 -5.42
N SER A 83 -6.18 -25.85 -4.52
CA SER A 83 -7.18 -24.84 -4.83
C SER A 83 -6.55 -23.45 -5.05
N ASN A 84 -7.24 -22.61 -5.82
CA ASN A 84 -6.85 -21.20 -6.00
C ASN A 84 -6.72 -20.46 -4.66
N LEU A 85 -7.55 -20.79 -3.67
CA LEU A 85 -7.45 -20.23 -2.33
C LEU A 85 -6.12 -20.63 -1.67
N GLN A 86 -5.69 -21.86 -1.81
CA GLN A 86 -4.40 -22.33 -1.28
C GLN A 86 -3.24 -21.65 -2.01
N ALA A 87 -3.32 -21.49 -3.33
CA ALA A 87 -2.35 -20.71 -4.11
C ALA A 87 -2.25 -19.26 -3.61
N ALA A 88 -3.38 -18.60 -3.31
CA ALA A 88 -3.40 -17.27 -2.73
C ALA A 88 -2.71 -17.22 -1.36
N TRP A 89 -2.94 -18.21 -0.50
CA TRP A 89 -2.25 -18.32 0.79
C TRP A 89 -0.74 -18.49 0.63
N VAL A 90 -0.30 -19.33 -0.29
CA VAL A 90 1.14 -19.47 -0.62
C VAL A 90 1.73 -18.11 -1.01
N GLY A 91 1.05 -17.36 -1.89
CA GLY A 91 1.48 -16.04 -2.31
C GLY A 91 1.58 -15.04 -1.15
N ILE A 92 0.59 -15.02 -0.26
CA ILE A 92 0.57 -14.15 0.92
C ILE A 92 1.75 -14.48 1.85
N ILE A 93 1.94 -15.76 2.19
CA ILE A 93 3.01 -16.20 3.09
C ILE A 93 4.38 -15.89 2.49
N ASN A 94 4.60 -16.17 1.21
CA ASN A 94 5.83 -15.85 0.51
C ASN A 94 6.11 -14.33 0.53
N THR A 95 5.08 -13.52 0.27
CA THR A 95 5.20 -12.06 0.30
C THR A 95 5.56 -11.56 1.69
N LEU A 96 4.93 -12.08 2.74
CA LEU A 96 5.24 -11.71 4.12
C LEU A 96 6.66 -12.09 4.51
N LEU A 97 7.12 -13.30 4.15
CA LEU A 97 8.47 -13.74 4.41
C LEU A 97 9.50 -12.85 3.72
N VAL A 98 9.33 -12.62 2.41
CA VAL A 98 10.25 -11.79 1.63
C VAL A 98 10.25 -10.36 2.16
N SER A 99 9.09 -9.80 2.48
CA SER A 99 8.99 -8.45 3.05
C SER A 99 9.70 -8.35 4.39
N PHE A 100 9.53 -9.33 5.27
CA PHE A 100 10.21 -9.35 6.56
C PHE A 100 11.74 -9.41 6.39
N LEU A 101 12.24 -10.35 5.57
CA LEU A 101 13.67 -10.47 5.29
C LEU A 101 14.24 -9.21 4.64
N ALA A 102 13.49 -8.63 3.68
CA ALA A 102 13.88 -7.39 3.02
C ALA A 102 13.94 -6.20 4.00
N CYS A 103 12.97 -6.07 4.91
CA CYS A 103 12.98 -5.02 5.93
C CYS A 103 14.19 -5.16 6.87
N VAL A 104 14.48 -6.36 7.34
CA VAL A 104 15.61 -6.62 8.25
C VAL A 104 16.93 -6.30 7.54
N THR A 105 17.15 -6.86 6.34
CA THR A 105 18.39 -6.65 5.59
C THR A 105 18.57 -5.19 5.17
N ALA A 106 17.51 -4.54 4.67
CA ALA A 106 17.55 -3.13 4.30
C ALA A 106 17.86 -2.22 5.51
N THR A 107 17.34 -2.55 6.69
CA THR A 107 17.63 -1.79 7.91
C THR A 107 19.10 -1.93 8.29
N ILE A 108 19.63 -3.15 8.32
CA ILE A 108 21.03 -3.41 8.66
C ILE A 108 21.96 -2.66 7.70
N PHE A 109 21.83 -2.87 6.40
CA PHE A 109 22.67 -2.23 5.41
C PHE A 109 22.47 -0.71 5.35
N GLY A 110 21.24 -0.25 5.53
CA GLY A 110 20.91 1.18 5.55
C GLY A 110 21.54 1.90 6.73
N VAL A 111 21.50 1.31 7.93
CA VAL A 111 22.15 1.87 9.13
C VAL A 111 23.66 1.89 8.96
N ILE A 112 24.27 0.79 8.49
CA ILE A 112 25.72 0.71 8.26
C ILE A 112 26.14 1.79 7.24
N ALA A 113 25.47 1.87 6.10
CA ALA A 113 25.79 2.86 5.07
C ALA A 113 25.59 4.30 5.58
N GLY A 114 24.53 4.54 6.36
CA GLY A 114 24.25 5.84 6.98
C GLY A 114 25.32 6.28 7.96
N VAL A 115 25.75 5.38 8.86
CA VAL A 115 26.81 5.65 9.84
C VAL A 115 28.15 5.87 9.14
N LEU A 116 28.51 5.03 8.17
CA LEU A 116 29.76 5.17 7.43
C LEU A 116 29.80 6.47 6.62
N ARG A 117 28.68 6.96 6.14
CA ARG A 117 28.58 8.27 5.46
C ARG A 117 28.89 9.46 6.38
N LEU A 118 28.72 9.30 7.69
CA LEU A 118 29.06 10.31 8.71
C LEU A 118 30.50 10.19 9.20
N SER A 119 31.30 9.25 8.69
CA SER A 119 32.68 9.02 9.06
C SER A 119 33.56 10.27 8.85
N ASN A 120 34.49 10.50 9.76
CA ASN A 120 35.52 11.53 9.63
C ASN A 120 36.54 11.20 8.52
N ASN A 121 36.64 9.92 8.10
CA ASN A 121 37.52 9.51 7.00
C ASN A 121 36.89 9.96 5.66
N TRP A 122 37.60 10.85 4.97
CA TRP A 122 37.14 11.41 3.69
C TRP A 122 36.81 10.32 2.65
N LEU A 123 37.69 9.28 2.54
CA LEU A 123 37.51 8.21 1.56
C LEU A 123 36.24 7.40 1.84
N VAL A 124 36.04 6.97 3.09
CA VAL A 124 34.85 6.20 3.51
C VAL A 124 33.59 6.99 3.25
N ARG A 125 33.57 8.27 3.64
CA ARG A 125 32.44 9.16 3.41
C ARG A 125 32.12 9.32 1.92
N LYS A 126 33.14 9.48 1.08
CA LYS A 126 32.96 9.66 -0.37
C LYS A 126 32.44 8.40 -1.04
N LEU A 127 32.98 7.23 -0.69
CA LEU A 127 32.53 5.94 -1.20
C LEU A 127 31.08 5.65 -0.80
N MET A 128 30.72 5.87 0.47
CA MET A 128 29.36 5.63 0.93
C MET A 128 28.37 6.64 0.35
N ALA A 129 28.78 7.88 0.12
CA ALA A 129 27.93 8.85 -0.57
C ALA A 129 27.60 8.38 -1.99
N GLY A 130 28.61 7.95 -2.77
CA GLY A 130 28.42 7.40 -4.11
C GLY A 130 27.56 6.14 -4.12
N TYR A 131 27.78 5.22 -3.19
CA TYR A 131 26.95 4.03 -3.01
C TYR A 131 25.46 4.41 -2.82
N VAL A 132 25.18 5.26 -1.85
CA VAL A 132 23.80 5.70 -1.56
C VAL A 132 23.17 6.42 -2.77
N GLU A 133 23.96 7.23 -3.50
CA GLU A 133 23.48 7.98 -4.65
C GLU A 133 23.10 7.06 -5.82
N ILE A 134 23.91 6.02 -6.08
CA ILE A 134 23.62 5.00 -7.09
C ILE A 134 22.30 4.28 -6.75
N PHE A 135 22.14 3.80 -5.52
CA PHE A 135 20.92 3.07 -5.13
C PHE A 135 19.67 3.95 -5.09
N ARG A 136 19.81 5.23 -4.81
CA ARG A 136 18.68 6.17 -4.81
C ARG A 136 18.24 6.62 -6.21
N ASN A 137 19.17 6.72 -7.15
CA ASN A 137 18.90 7.25 -8.48
C ASN A 137 18.43 6.18 -9.47
N ILE A 138 18.70 4.90 -9.21
CA ILE A 138 18.27 3.80 -10.07
C ILE A 138 16.93 3.25 -9.54
N PRO A 139 15.87 3.21 -10.37
CA PRO A 139 14.59 2.59 -9.98
C PRO A 139 14.78 1.14 -9.51
N VAL A 140 14.07 0.74 -8.47
CA VAL A 140 14.18 -0.59 -7.87
C VAL A 140 13.93 -1.72 -8.89
N LEU A 141 13.06 -1.50 -9.88
CA LEU A 141 12.78 -2.48 -10.94
C LEU A 141 14.04 -2.83 -11.74
N ILE A 142 14.89 -1.83 -12.03
CA ILE A 142 16.16 -2.07 -12.77
C ILE A 142 17.09 -2.96 -11.94
N TRP A 143 17.16 -2.74 -10.62
CA TRP A 143 17.96 -3.61 -9.75
C TRP A 143 17.44 -5.04 -9.74
N ILE A 144 16.13 -5.22 -9.67
CA ILE A 144 15.50 -6.55 -9.73
C ILE A 144 15.87 -7.25 -11.05
N LEU A 145 15.74 -6.56 -12.18
CA LEU A 145 16.08 -7.13 -13.48
C LEU A 145 17.55 -7.50 -13.61
N ILE A 146 18.46 -6.63 -13.16
CA ILE A 146 19.92 -6.90 -13.19
C ILE A 146 20.24 -8.14 -12.35
N ILE A 147 19.76 -8.18 -11.09
CA ILE A 147 20.02 -9.31 -10.19
C ILE A 147 19.40 -10.58 -10.76
N TYR A 148 18.17 -10.53 -11.24
CA TYR A 148 17.52 -11.67 -11.86
C TYR A 148 18.30 -12.22 -13.05
N THR A 149 18.75 -11.34 -13.95
CA THR A 149 19.53 -11.75 -15.12
C THR A 149 20.86 -12.40 -14.73
N ILE A 150 21.56 -11.85 -13.73
CA ILE A 150 22.81 -12.42 -13.24
C ILE A 150 22.60 -13.79 -12.58
N MET A 151 21.50 -13.96 -11.85
CA MET A 151 21.20 -15.20 -11.14
C MET A 151 20.69 -16.32 -12.07
N THR A 152 20.19 -15.99 -13.25
CA THR A 152 19.61 -16.93 -14.21
C THR A 152 20.48 -17.19 -15.44
N ALA A 153 21.60 -16.47 -15.59
CA ALA A 153 22.61 -16.68 -16.64
C ALA A 153 23.59 -17.79 -16.27
#